data_73976c670ed8116c4b5d72a61a0f7986
#
_entry.id   73976c670ed8116c4b5d72a61a0f7986
#
_cell.length_a   1.000
_cell.length_b   1.000
_cell.length_c   1.000
_cell.angle_alpha   90.00
_cell.angle_beta   90.00
_cell.angle_gamma   90.00
#
_symmetry.space_group_name_H-M   'P 1'
#
loop_
_entity.id
_entity.type
_entity.pdbx_description
1 polymer ?
#
loop_
_entity_poly.entity_id
_entity_poly.type
_entity_poly.pdbx_seq_one_letter_code
_entity_poly.pdbx_strand_id
1 'polypeptide(L)' 'MEIDEQHIAEPGLVVLDIIAADEDTVAVVLEGLQQQWATSGITPVWHVPGERGVRARVYADIRRPSTPE' A
#
# COMPACT_ATOMS: atom_id res chain seq x y z
N MET A 1 9.17 -6.99 -7.43
CA MET A 1 9.69 -6.14 -6.34
C MET A 1 9.89 -6.99 -5.11
N GLU A 2 11.03 -6.84 -4.49
CA GLU A 2 11.32 -7.59 -3.29
C GLU A 2 10.78 -6.85 -2.06
N ILE A 3 10.29 -7.62 -1.10
CA ILE A 3 9.84 -7.06 0.16
C ILE A 3 11.07 -6.80 1.03
N ASP A 4 11.13 -5.60 1.59
CA ASP A 4 12.20 -5.24 2.51
C ASP A 4 12.02 -6.02 3.81
N GLU A 5 12.93 -6.96 4.08
CA GLU A 5 12.87 -7.78 5.28
C GLU A 5 12.92 -6.92 6.55
N GLN A 6 13.69 -5.86 6.52
CA GLN A 6 13.81 -4.98 7.68
C GLN A 6 12.47 -4.31 7.97
N HIS A 7 11.73 -3.97 6.92
CA HIS A 7 10.42 -3.35 7.10
C HIS A 7 9.46 -4.30 7.81
N ILE A 8 9.36 -5.55 7.35
CA ILE A 8 8.41 -6.49 7.94
C ILE A 8 8.90 -7.06 9.27
N ALA A 9 10.18 -6.90 9.59
CA ALA A 9 10.72 -7.41 10.85
C ALA A 9 10.44 -6.50 12.03
N GLU A 10 10.12 -5.23 11.79
CA GLU A 10 9.85 -4.30 12.88
C GLU A 10 8.38 -4.30 13.26
N PRO A 11 8.06 -4.35 14.57
CA PRO A 11 6.66 -4.26 14.99
C PRO A 11 6.04 -2.95 14.52
N GLY A 12 4.81 -3.04 14.05
CA GLY A 12 4.09 -1.86 13.57
C GLY A 12 4.29 -1.55 12.10
N LEU A 13 5.26 -2.18 11.44
CA LEU A 13 5.45 -2.03 10.01
C LEU A 13 4.75 -3.16 9.29
N VAL A 14 3.97 -2.83 8.28
CA VAL A 14 3.21 -3.82 7.53
C VAL A 14 3.34 -3.59 6.04
N VAL A 15 3.18 -4.68 5.29
CA VAL A 15 3.11 -4.63 3.83
C VAL A 15 1.71 -5.05 3.44
N LEU A 16 1.05 -4.23 2.66
CA LEU A 16 -0.32 -4.50 2.22
C LEU A 16 -0.32 -4.74 0.72
N ASP A 17 -0.90 -5.87 0.32
CA ASP A 17 -1.14 -6.16 -1.08
C ASP A 17 -2.60 -5.83 -1.37
N ILE A 18 -2.81 -4.95 -2.34
CA ILE A 18 -4.13 -4.49 -2.73
C ILE A 18 -4.45 -5.08 -4.09
N ILE A 19 -5.61 -5.71 -4.18
CA ILE A 19 -6.12 -6.27 -5.44
C ILE A 19 -7.46 -5.60 -5.68
N ALA A 20 -7.60 -4.95 -6.84
CA ALA A 20 -8.81 -4.21 -7.16
C ALA A 20 -9.15 -4.37 -8.62
N ALA A 21 -10.37 -3.99 -8.97
CA ALA A 21 -10.84 -4.11 -10.35
C ALA A 21 -10.16 -3.10 -11.27
N ASP A 22 -9.81 -1.94 -10.76
CA ASP A 22 -9.23 -0.87 -11.56
C ASP A 22 -8.34 0.02 -10.70
N GLU A 23 -7.63 0.91 -11.38
CA GLU A 23 -6.69 1.82 -10.72
C GLU A 23 -7.38 2.87 -9.87
N ASP A 24 -8.57 3.30 -10.28
CA ASP A 24 -9.30 4.29 -9.50
C ASP A 24 -9.66 3.74 -8.13
N THR A 25 -10.04 2.49 -8.07
CA THR A 25 -10.35 1.84 -6.79
C THR A 25 -9.11 1.78 -5.90
N VAL A 26 -7.97 1.45 -6.49
CA VAL A 26 -6.71 1.43 -5.74
C VAL A 26 -6.41 2.81 -5.18
N ALA A 27 -6.60 3.85 -5.98
CA ALA A 27 -6.31 5.22 -5.55
C ALA A 27 -7.16 5.62 -4.33
N VAL A 28 -8.43 5.23 -4.34
CA VAL A 28 -9.32 5.54 -3.21
C VAL A 28 -8.84 4.83 -1.95
N VAL A 29 -8.45 3.57 -2.06
CA VAL A 29 -7.96 2.80 -0.92
C VAL A 29 -6.67 3.42 -0.38
N LEU A 30 -5.74 3.78 -1.27
CA LEU A 30 -4.48 4.39 -0.85
C LEU A 30 -4.71 5.71 -0.12
N GLU A 31 -5.63 6.52 -0.62
CA GLU A 31 -5.96 7.77 0.04
C GLU A 31 -6.49 7.54 1.45
N GLY A 32 -7.38 6.56 1.60
CA GLY A 32 -7.91 6.22 2.92
C GLY A 32 -6.83 5.76 3.88
N LEU A 33 -5.90 4.95 3.40
CA LEU A 33 -4.80 4.47 4.24
C LEU A 33 -3.89 5.63 4.66
N GLN A 34 -3.62 6.55 3.73
CA GLN A 34 -2.77 7.70 4.03
C GLN A 34 -3.39 8.63 5.06
N GLN A 35 -4.70 8.63 5.16
CA GLN A 35 -5.36 9.45 6.16
C GLN A 35 -5.24 8.87 7.56
N GLN A 36 -5.01 7.58 7.68
CA GLN A 36 -4.92 6.91 8.97
C GLN A 36 -3.50 6.71 9.44
N TRP A 37 -2.60 6.36 8.54
CA TRP A 37 -1.24 5.98 8.91
C TRP A 37 -0.24 6.55 7.93
N ALA A 38 1.01 6.59 8.37
CA ALA A 38 2.11 6.90 7.47
C ALA A 38 2.28 5.75 6.50
N THR A 39 2.28 6.06 5.22
CA THR A 39 2.42 5.05 4.17
C THR A 39 3.58 5.40 3.26
N SER A 40 3.91 4.47 2.36
CA SER A 40 5.00 4.68 1.40
C SER A 40 4.69 5.74 0.35
N GLY A 41 3.48 6.30 0.37
CA GLY A 41 3.12 7.33 -0.59
C GLY A 41 2.67 6.74 -1.91
N ILE A 42 3.10 7.35 -3.01
CA ILE A 42 2.70 6.89 -4.33
C ILE A 42 3.24 5.49 -4.57
N THR A 43 2.34 4.58 -4.93
CA THR A 43 2.65 3.18 -5.09
C THR A 43 2.42 2.75 -6.53
N PRO A 44 3.34 2.02 -7.15
CA PRO A 44 3.11 1.52 -8.49
C PRO A 44 1.93 0.55 -8.52
N VAL A 45 1.18 0.61 -9.59
CA VAL A 45 0.07 -0.31 -9.85
C VAL A 45 0.47 -1.15 -11.05
N TRP A 46 0.23 -2.45 -10.97
CA TRP A 46 0.60 -3.34 -12.07
C TRP A 46 -0.48 -4.36 -12.35
N HIS A 47 -0.39 -4.95 -13.55
CA HIS A 47 -1.29 -6.02 -13.97
C HIS A 47 -0.52 -7.33 -13.96
N VAL A 48 -1.22 -8.40 -13.52
CA VAL A 48 -0.66 -9.74 -13.61
C VAL A 48 -1.21 -10.39 -14.87
N PRO A 49 -0.35 -10.85 -15.77
CA PRO A 49 -0.84 -11.48 -17.01
C PRO A 49 -1.78 -12.64 -16.70
N GLY A 50 -2.91 -12.65 -17.38
CA GLY A 50 -3.91 -13.70 -17.21
C GLY A 50 -4.87 -13.49 -16.06
N GLU A 51 -4.68 -12.46 -15.25
CA GLU A 51 -5.56 -12.13 -14.14
C GLU A 51 -6.30 -10.84 -14.43
N ARG A 52 -7.52 -10.75 -13.89
CA ARG A 52 -8.30 -9.54 -14.00
C ARG A 52 -7.88 -8.55 -12.91
N GLY A 53 -8.04 -7.27 -13.23
CA GLY A 53 -7.82 -6.23 -12.26
C GLY A 53 -6.37 -5.80 -12.15
N VAL A 54 -6.10 -5.07 -11.09
CA VAL A 54 -4.79 -4.49 -10.86
C VAL A 54 -4.33 -4.81 -9.45
N ARG A 55 -3.03 -4.71 -9.24
CA ARG A 55 -2.43 -4.95 -7.93
C ARG A 55 -1.52 -3.79 -7.55
N ALA A 56 -1.43 -3.56 -6.25
CA ALA A 56 -0.52 -2.56 -5.71
C ALA A 56 0.03 -3.06 -4.38
N ARG A 57 1.21 -2.59 -4.01
CA ARG A 57 1.83 -2.94 -2.74
C ARG A 57 2.17 -1.66 -2.00
N VAL A 58 1.72 -1.59 -0.76
CA VAL A 58 1.89 -0.41 0.08
C VAL A 58 2.59 -0.82 1.37
N TYR A 59 3.56 -0.02 1.78
CA TYR A 59 4.20 -0.17 3.07
C TYR A 59 3.57 0.85 4.01
N ALA A 60 3.21 0.42 5.21
CA ALA A 60 2.56 1.30 6.17
C ALA A 60 3.15 1.10 7.56
N ASP A 61 3.16 2.17 8.33
CA ASP A 61 3.60 2.16 9.72
C ASP A 61 2.41 2.52 10.58
N ILE A 62 1.82 1.51 11.23
CA ILE A 62 0.60 1.72 12.00
C ILE A 62 0.88 2.38 13.35
N ARG A 63 2.15 2.55 13.70
CA ARG A 63 2.52 3.28 14.92
C ARG A 63 2.48 4.79 14.72
N ARG A 64 2.45 5.24 13.46
CA ARG A 64 2.48 6.67 13.13
C ARG A 64 1.19 7.06 12.45
N PRO A 65 0.49 8.05 13.00
CA PRO A 65 -0.67 8.59 12.28
C PRO A 65 -0.19 9.36 11.05
N SER A 66 -1.12 9.60 10.13
CA SER A 66 -0.79 10.44 9.00
C SER A 66 -0.39 11.82 9.50
N THR A 67 0.59 12.43 8.81
CA THR A 67 1.08 13.74 9.21
C THR A 67 0.06 14.80 8.85
N PRO A 68 -0.41 15.60 9.82
CA PRO A 68 -1.30 16.69 9.49
C PRO A 68 -0.53 17.79 8.76
N GLU A 69 -1.23 18.46 7.89
CA GLU A 69 -0.64 19.58 7.13
C GLU A 69 -0.88 20.89 7.81
#